data_f53d337094ea4bec89f75cde5a1dda0d
#
_entry.id   f53d337094ea4bec89f75cde5a1dda0d
#
_cell.length_a   1.000
_cell.length_b   1.000
_cell.length_c   1.000
_cell.angle_alpha   90.00
_cell.angle_beta   90.00
_cell.angle_gamma   90.00
#
_symmetry.space_group_name_H-M   'P 1'
#
loop_
_entity.id
_entity.type
_entity.pdbx_description
1 polymer ?
#
loop_
_entity_poly.entity_id
_entity_poly.type
_entity_poly.pdbx_seq_one_letter_code
_entity_poly.pdbx_strand_id
1 'polypeptide(L)'
;IQVFDQQGNYLREFTVDVPVDPSKPKPPYGGGNPESTRGALAPGAPDAICMTPGSDPVLFVGDLYPGRIYKVSLQGEVLGVYGHAGRNLGEFGWIHAIACPSEDEIWVAELTTWRVQKLVTKR
;
A
#
# COMPACT_ATOMS: atom_id res chain seq x y z
N ILE A 1 9.39 6.15 2.20
CA ILE A 1 8.51 6.98 3.06
C ILE A 1 9.41 7.82 3.95
N GLN A 2 9.25 9.13 3.90
CA GLN A 2 9.98 10.07 4.75
C GLN A 2 9.08 10.50 5.92
N VAL A 3 9.66 10.64 7.07
CA VAL A 3 8.98 11.03 8.30
C VAL A 3 9.53 12.37 8.79
N PHE A 4 8.64 13.31 9.03
CA PHE A 4 8.95 14.64 9.53
C PHE A 4 8.17 14.90 10.82
N ASP A 5 8.67 15.79 11.66
CA ASP A 5 7.91 16.32 12.78
C ASP A 5 6.86 17.35 12.31
N GLN A 6 6.03 17.84 13.24
CA GLN A 6 5.01 18.85 12.93
C GLN A 6 5.60 20.22 12.52
N GLN A 7 6.87 20.47 12.78
CA GLN A 7 7.59 21.67 12.38
C GLN A 7 8.27 21.52 11.01
N GLY A 8 8.18 20.32 10.40
CA GLY A 8 8.77 20.01 9.09
C GLY A 8 10.23 19.59 9.16
N ASN A 9 10.78 19.29 10.32
CA ASN A 9 12.12 18.76 10.43
C ASN A 9 12.14 17.28 10.05
N TYR A 10 13.11 16.90 9.23
CA TYR A 10 13.32 15.50 8.86
C TYR A 10 13.75 14.67 10.07
N LEU A 11 13.08 13.54 10.27
CA LEU A 11 13.38 12.62 11.37
C LEU A 11 14.06 11.34 10.87
N ARG A 12 13.52 10.72 9.84
CA ARG A 12 14.00 9.47 9.27
C ARG A 12 13.31 9.12 7.97
N GLU A 13 13.77 8.08 7.30
CA GLU A 13 13.08 7.45 6.17
C GLU A 13 13.17 5.92 6.24
N PHE A 14 12.26 5.26 5.56
CA PHE A 14 12.27 3.82 5.34
C PHE A 14 11.62 3.47 4.00
N THR A 15 11.93 2.29 3.48
CA THR A 15 11.33 1.73 2.27
C THR A 15 10.46 0.53 2.61
N VAL A 16 9.41 0.32 1.82
CA VAL A 16 8.61 -0.91 1.87
C VAL A 16 9.17 -1.84 0.81
N ASP A 17 10.04 -2.75 1.24
CA ASP A 17 10.74 -3.67 0.34
C ASP A 17 10.17 -5.08 0.48
N VAL A 18 9.11 -5.37 -0.29
CA VAL A 18 8.50 -6.69 -0.35
C VAL A 18 8.62 -7.24 -1.77
N PRO A 19 9.35 -8.34 -1.98
CA PRO A 19 9.54 -8.92 -3.30
C PRO A 19 8.22 -9.22 -4.02
N VAL A 20 8.21 -9.09 -5.33
CA VAL A 20 7.08 -9.50 -6.16
C VAL A 20 7.16 -11.00 -6.37
N ASP A 21 6.05 -11.68 -6.11
CA ASP A 21 5.89 -13.09 -6.47
C ASP A 21 5.62 -13.21 -7.99
N PRO A 22 6.53 -13.77 -8.77
CA PRO A 22 6.37 -13.85 -10.22
C PRO A 22 5.25 -14.80 -10.65
N SER A 23 4.73 -15.63 -9.75
CA SER A 23 3.59 -16.51 -10.01
C SER A 23 2.24 -15.78 -9.94
N LYS A 24 2.20 -14.60 -9.35
CA LYS A 24 0.97 -13.81 -9.22
C LYS A 24 0.65 -13.03 -10.50
N PRO A 25 -0.63 -12.76 -10.75
CA PRO A 25 -1.03 -11.95 -11.90
C PRO A 25 -0.32 -10.61 -11.92
N LYS A 26 0.06 -10.18 -13.13
CA LYS A 26 0.51 -8.80 -13.36
C LYS A 26 -0.70 -7.88 -13.41
N PRO A 27 -0.57 -6.61 -13.01
CA PRO A 27 -1.63 -5.63 -13.20
C PRO A 27 -2.08 -5.61 -14.66
N PRO A 28 -3.40 -5.58 -14.93
CA PRO A 28 -3.92 -5.62 -16.31
C PRO A 28 -3.63 -4.34 -17.11
N TYR A 29 -3.03 -3.36 -16.49
CA TYR A 29 -2.73 -2.05 -17.10
C TYR A 29 -1.24 -1.80 -17.03
N GLY A 30 -0.59 -2.14 -18.06
CA GLY A 30 0.83 -2.07 -18.27
C GLY A 30 1.65 -1.08 -17.45
N GLY A 31 2.86 -1.41 -17.22
CA GLY A 31 3.87 -0.48 -16.82
C GLY A 31 4.63 -0.77 -15.54
N GLY A 32 4.22 -1.74 -14.73
CA GLY A 32 5.05 -2.16 -13.62
C GLY A 32 6.22 -3.01 -14.11
N ASN A 33 7.41 -2.75 -13.61
CA ASN A 33 8.57 -3.59 -13.81
C ASN A 33 8.98 -4.20 -12.46
N PRO A 34 8.87 -5.55 -12.29
CA PRO A 34 9.26 -6.22 -11.05
C PRO A 34 10.75 -6.05 -10.71
N GLU A 35 11.57 -5.75 -11.69
CA GLU A 35 13.00 -5.51 -11.51
C GLU A 35 13.33 -4.05 -11.24
N SER A 36 12.36 -3.15 -11.34
CA SER A 36 12.56 -1.74 -11.06
C SER A 36 12.73 -1.49 -9.57
N THR A 37 13.80 -0.85 -9.19
CA THR A 37 14.03 -0.41 -7.82
C THR A 37 13.72 1.08 -7.62
N ARG A 38 13.18 1.75 -8.64
CA ARG A 38 12.96 3.21 -8.63
C ARG A 38 11.66 3.59 -9.35
N GLY A 39 11.07 4.69 -8.89
CA GLY A 39 9.89 5.32 -9.50
C GLY A 39 8.57 4.76 -8.97
N ALA A 40 7.48 5.40 -9.35
CA ALA A 40 6.13 5.12 -8.86
C ALA A 40 5.63 3.71 -9.19
N LEU A 41 6.19 3.08 -10.21
CA LEU A 41 5.81 1.72 -10.64
C LEU A 41 6.79 0.65 -10.12
N ALA A 42 7.72 1.02 -9.25
CA ALA A 42 8.55 0.04 -8.55
C ALA A 42 7.70 -0.71 -7.51
N PRO A 43 7.93 -2.01 -7.32
CA PRO A 43 7.22 -2.77 -6.27
C PRO A 43 7.40 -2.12 -4.90
N GLY A 44 6.29 -1.93 -4.18
CA GLY A 44 6.31 -1.30 -2.86
C GLY A 44 6.49 0.22 -2.86
N ALA A 45 6.57 0.87 -4.03
CA ALA A 45 6.58 2.33 -4.09
C ALA A 45 5.22 2.86 -3.60
N PRO A 46 5.18 3.64 -2.50
CA PRO A 46 3.95 4.10 -1.92
C PRO A 46 3.29 5.14 -2.82
N ASP A 47 2.02 4.91 -3.16
CA ASP A 47 1.18 5.89 -3.85
C ASP A 47 0.13 6.49 -2.90
N ALA A 48 -0.47 5.66 -2.06
CA ALA A 48 -1.45 6.08 -1.07
C ALA A 48 -1.04 5.60 0.33
N ILE A 49 -1.20 6.47 1.31
CA ILE A 49 -0.86 6.18 2.71
C ILE A 49 -1.99 6.66 3.61
N CYS A 50 -2.38 5.85 4.59
CA CYS A 50 -3.15 6.30 5.73
C CYS A 50 -2.54 5.79 7.04
N MET A 51 -2.76 6.52 8.12
CA MET A 51 -2.38 6.16 9.47
C MET A 51 -3.63 5.93 10.31
N THR A 52 -3.70 4.81 11.01
CA THR A 52 -4.82 4.51 11.89
C THR A 52 -4.84 5.45 13.09
N PRO A 53 -6.02 5.80 13.62
CA PRO A 53 -6.11 6.57 14.86
C PRO A 53 -5.72 5.71 16.09
N GLY A 54 -5.51 6.39 17.22
CA GLY A 54 -5.30 5.73 18.51
C GLY A 54 -3.88 5.92 19.06
N SER A 55 -3.58 5.18 20.14
CA SER A 55 -2.31 5.29 20.87
C SER A 55 -1.19 4.42 20.27
N ASP A 56 -1.55 3.42 19.47
CA ASP A 56 -0.62 2.52 18.80
C ASP A 56 -0.94 2.45 17.29
N PRO A 57 -0.70 3.55 16.56
CA PRO A 57 -1.07 3.63 15.16
C PRO A 57 -0.17 2.80 14.26
N VAL A 58 -0.77 2.27 13.20
CA VAL A 58 -0.07 1.64 12.08
C VAL A 58 -0.32 2.39 10.80
N LEU A 59 0.55 2.22 9.82
CA LEU A 59 0.38 2.72 8.46
C LEU A 59 -0.22 1.62 7.58
N PHE A 60 -1.17 2.01 6.73
CA PHE A 60 -1.52 1.25 5.55
C PHE A 60 -1.01 1.97 4.31
N VAL A 61 -0.26 1.26 3.50
CA VAL A 61 0.43 1.79 2.33
C VAL A 61 -0.02 1.01 1.10
N GLY A 62 -0.58 1.69 0.13
CA GLY A 62 -0.95 1.11 -1.16
C GLY A 62 0.10 1.39 -2.21
N ASP A 63 0.44 0.40 -3.02
CA ASP A 63 1.32 0.59 -4.18
C ASP A 63 0.53 0.62 -5.51
N LEU A 64 1.12 1.21 -6.53
CA LEU A 64 0.58 1.16 -7.89
C LEU A 64 0.87 -0.19 -8.55
N TYR A 65 1.99 -0.78 -8.21
CA TYR A 65 2.45 -2.04 -8.73
C TYR A 65 3.08 -2.87 -7.61
N PRO A 66 2.70 -4.13 -7.44
CA PRO A 66 1.74 -4.90 -8.25
C PRO A 66 0.28 -4.82 -7.77
N GLY A 67 -0.12 -3.84 -6.99
CA GLY A 67 -1.47 -3.70 -6.45
C GLY A 67 -1.61 -4.41 -5.10
N ARG A 68 -0.79 -4.02 -4.13
CA ARG A 68 -0.77 -4.56 -2.76
C ARG A 68 -0.99 -3.45 -1.74
N ILE A 69 -1.50 -3.85 -0.59
CA ILE A 69 -1.58 -3.01 0.59
C ILE A 69 -0.65 -3.59 1.64
N TYR A 70 0.20 -2.76 2.19
CA TYR A 70 1.12 -3.11 3.26
C TYR A 70 0.63 -2.51 4.57
N LYS A 71 0.55 -3.33 5.62
CA LYS A 71 0.44 -2.86 6.99
C LYS A 71 1.86 -2.68 7.52
N VAL A 72 2.20 -1.50 7.98
CA VAL A 72 3.57 -1.13 8.33
C VAL A 72 3.58 -0.46 9.71
N SER A 73 4.51 -0.80 10.56
CA SER A 73 4.73 -0.08 11.81
C SER A 73 5.25 1.32 11.56
N LEU A 74 5.17 2.21 12.54
CA LEU A 74 5.77 3.54 12.41
C LEU A 74 7.30 3.50 12.30
N GLN A 75 7.93 2.38 12.63
CA GLN A 75 9.37 2.16 12.48
C GLN A 75 9.76 1.64 11.08
N GLY A 76 8.77 1.29 10.25
CA GLY A 76 8.99 0.80 8.89
C GLY A 76 9.01 -0.72 8.76
N GLU A 77 8.63 -1.45 9.82
CA GLU A 77 8.51 -2.91 9.76
C GLU A 77 7.21 -3.29 9.03
N VAL A 78 7.29 -4.19 8.06
CA VAL A 78 6.13 -4.73 7.36
C VAL A 78 5.46 -5.79 8.22
N LEU A 79 4.29 -5.46 8.73
CA LEU A 79 3.49 -6.32 9.62
C LEU A 79 2.53 -7.24 8.86
N GLY A 80 2.22 -6.90 7.61
CA GLY A 80 1.35 -7.68 6.76
C GLY A 80 1.28 -7.16 5.33
N VAL A 81 0.88 -8.03 4.42
CA VAL A 81 0.66 -7.70 3.00
C VAL A 81 -0.68 -8.27 2.59
N TYR A 82 -1.51 -7.46 1.93
CA TYR A 82 -2.85 -7.81 1.50
C TYR A 82 -3.01 -7.61 0.00
N GLY A 83 -3.74 -8.54 -0.62
CA GLY A 83 -4.12 -8.44 -2.01
C GLY A 83 -2.98 -8.69 -3.02
N HIS A 84 -3.36 -8.60 -4.24
CA HIS A 84 -2.49 -8.68 -5.43
C HIS A 84 -3.22 -8.04 -6.61
N ALA A 85 -2.56 -7.94 -7.76
CA ALA A 85 -3.17 -7.39 -8.96
C ALA A 85 -4.37 -8.20 -9.43
N GLY A 86 -5.44 -7.51 -9.84
CA GLY A 86 -6.62 -8.12 -10.43
C GLY A 86 -7.88 -7.27 -10.33
N ARG A 87 -9.03 -7.88 -10.66
CA ARG A 87 -10.34 -7.21 -10.70
C ARG A 87 -11.38 -7.83 -9.77
N ASN A 88 -11.07 -8.95 -9.12
CA ASN A 88 -11.96 -9.57 -8.16
C ASN A 88 -11.95 -8.84 -6.81
N LEU A 89 -12.79 -9.25 -5.88
CA LEU A 89 -12.76 -8.71 -4.52
C LEU A 89 -11.43 -9.10 -3.84
N GLY A 90 -10.81 -8.14 -3.18
CA GLY A 90 -9.50 -8.32 -2.56
C GLY A 90 -8.30 -8.30 -3.52
N GLU A 91 -8.56 -8.13 -4.82
CA GLU A 91 -7.55 -7.81 -5.82
C GLU A 91 -7.58 -6.32 -6.13
N PHE A 92 -6.46 -5.74 -6.51
CA PHE A 92 -6.36 -4.31 -6.74
C PHE A 92 -5.73 -3.97 -8.10
N GLY A 93 -6.25 -2.89 -8.69
CA GLY A 93 -5.66 -2.28 -9.85
C GLY A 93 -5.43 -0.80 -9.59
N TRP A 94 -4.20 -0.39 -9.41
CA TRP A 94 -3.79 0.98 -9.16
C TRP A 94 -4.53 1.60 -7.96
N ILE A 95 -4.02 1.35 -6.78
CA ILE A 95 -4.53 1.94 -5.54
C ILE A 95 -4.17 3.42 -5.55
N HIS A 96 -5.21 4.28 -5.57
CA HIS A 96 -5.04 5.72 -5.71
C HIS A 96 -5.36 6.49 -4.41
N ALA A 97 -6.21 5.94 -3.56
CA ALA A 97 -6.48 6.49 -2.25
C ALA A 97 -6.80 5.37 -1.25
N ILE A 98 -6.47 5.60 0.00
CA ILE A 98 -6.72 4.67 1.09
C ILE A 98 -7.18 5.44 2.33
N ALA A 99 -8.18 4.91 3.04
CA ALA A 99 -8.60 5.39 4.34
C ALA A 99 -8.65 4.22 5.33
N CYS A 100 -8.21 4.45 6.56
CA CYS A 100 -8.11 3.44 7.60
C CYS A 100 -8.68 3.95 8.93
N PRO A 101 -10.02 3.96 9.07
CA PRO A 101 -10.68 4.41 10.30
C PRO A 101 -10.32 3.56 11.52
N SER A 102 -9.86 2.34 11.30
CA SER A 102 -9.29 1.46 12.33
C SER A 102 -8.27 0.51 11.71
N GLU A 103 -7.58 -0.23 12.54
CA GLU A 103 -6.67 -1.30 12.13
C GLU A 103 -7.36 -2.47 11.43
N ASP A 104 -8.65 -2.66 11.73
CA ASP A 104 -9.46 -3.76 11.20
C ASP A 104 -10.32 -3.36 9.98
N GLU A 105 -10.30 -2.08 9.59
CA GLU A 105 -11.12 -1.60 8.49
C GLU A 105 -10.33 -0.65 7.57
N ILE A 106 -10.31 -0.97 6.28
CA ILE A 106 -9.62 -0.20 5.25
C ILE A 106 -10.58 0.05 4.09
N TRP A 107 -10.60 1.26 3.58
CA TRP A 107 -11.29 1.65 2.36
C TRP A 107 -10.28 2.00 1.29
N VAL A 108 -10.42 1.41 0.12
CA VAL A 108 -9.46 1.52 -0.99
C VAL A 108 -10.17 2.01 -2.22
N ALA A 109 -9.77 3.16 -2.75
CA ALA A 109 -10.22 3.66 -4.03
C ALA A 109 -9.20 3.28 -5.12
N GLU A 110 -9.70 2.72 -6.20
CA GLU A 110 -8.90 2.23 -7.32
C GLU A 110 -9.15 3.04 -8.59
N LEU A 111 -8.09 3.45 -9.27
CA LEU A 111 -8.20 4.26 -10.48
C LEU A 111 -8.67 3.42 -11.68
N THR A 112 -8.07 2.27 -11.90
CA THR A 112 -8.25 1.52 -13.15
C THR A 112 -9.44 0.57 -13.16
N THR A 113 -9.99 0.26 -12.01
CA THR A 113 -11.20 -0.54 -11.84
C THR A 113 -12.43 0.29 -11.52
N TRP A 114 -12.28 1.61 -11.35
CA TRP A 114 -13.37 2.57 -11.09
C TRP A 114 -14.28 2.16 -9.93
N ARG A 115 -13.68 1.73 -8.81
CA ARG A 115 -14.42 1.25 -7.66
C ARG A 115 -13.77 1.65 -6.34
N VAL A 116 -14.54 1.49 -5.28
CA VAL A 116 -14.07 1.52 -3.89
C VAL A 116 -14.35 0.16 -3.27
N GLN A 117 -13.35 -0.41 -2.62
CA GLN A 117 -13.50 -1.63 -1.83
C GLN A 117 -13.36 -1.31 -0.34
N LYS A 118 -14.21 -1.94 0.46
CA LYS A 118 -14.03 -2.02 1.91
C LYS A 118 -13.40 -3.37 2.23
N LEU A 119 -12.28 -3.34 2.94
CA LEU A 119 -11.64 -4.55 3.48
C LEU A 119 -11.82 -4.56 4.98
N VAL A 120 -12.18 -5.73 5.49
CA VAL A 120 -12.17 -6.02 6.93
C VAL A 120 -11.07 -7.04 7.16
N THR A 121 -10.03 -6.61 7.85
CA THR A 121 -8.92 -7.48 8.20
C THR A 121 -9.30 -8.30 9.43
N LYS A 122 -9.42 -9.61 9.27
CA LYS A 122 -9.61 -10.49 10.42
C LYS A 122 -8.29 -10.61 11.17
N ARG A 123 -8.39 -10.45 12.47
CA ARG A 123 -7.29 -10.80 13.39
C ARG A 123 -7.00 -12.29 13.35
#